data_6e7646306c0fbae9c3858e7f3b4fa7ca
#
_entry.id   6e7646306c0fbae9c3858e7f3b4fa7ca
#
_cell.length_a   1.000
_cell.length_b   1.000
_cell.length_c   1.000
_cell.angle_alpha   90.00
_cell.angle_beta   90.00
_cell.angle_gamma   90.00
#
_symmetry.space_group_name_H-M   'P 1'
#
loop_
_entity.id
_entity.type
_entity.pdbx_description
1 polymer ?
#
loop_
_entity_poly.entity_id
_entity_poly.type
_entity_poly.pdbx_seq_one_letter_code
_entity_poly.pdbx_strand_id
1 'polypeptide(L)'
;YLMPAEYSDGTIAGHPRPSGNRVNPYNLLMNSGYAKEWRTSIQSKLEVDQKLDFITKGLNWKGLISFDADMKYIAKRTKTPTQYLATGRDENGGLQFKKVVEGSDVLTEKLENSSNKKIYFETSFNYNRTFAQKHDVTAMVLYMQKETQYHNNALPYRKQGLVGRATYGYDGRYFI
;
A
#
# COMPACT_ATOMS: atom_id res chain seq x y z
N TYR A 1 21.83 -13.15 -29.60
CA TYR A 1 20.51 -12.85 -30.16
C TYR A 1 20.62 -11.58 -30.99
N LEU A 2 20.55 -11.71 -32.31
CA LEU A 2 20.81 -10.59 -33.22
C LEU A 2 19.51 -10.22 -33.96
N MET A 3 18.60 -9.59 -33.26
CA MET A 3 17.44 -8.97 -33.85
C MET A 3 17.58 -7.44 -33.69
N PRO A 4 17.47 -6.64 -34.76
CA PRO A 4 17.48 -5.20 -34.62
C PRO A 4 16.27 -4.72 -33.82
N ALA A 5 16.37 -3.53 -33.23
CA ALA A 5 15.24 -2.88 -32.56
C ALA A 5 14.18 -2.49 -33.60
N GLU A 6 14.63 -1.84 -34.65
CA GLU A 6 13.87 -1.37 -35.81
C GLU A 6 14.68 -1.61 -37.05
N TYR A 7 14.01 -1.75 -38.19
CA TYR A 7 14.64 -1.73 -39.51
C TYR A 7 14.95 -0.31 -39.95
N SER A 8 15.71 -0.18 -41.02
CA SER A 8 16.14 1.13 -41.56
C SER A 8 14.99 2.06 -41.96
N ASP A 9 13.83 1.53 -42.23
CA ASP A 9 12.62 2.25 -42.55
C ASP A 9 11.72 2.58 -41.33
N GLY A 10 12.17 2.27 -40.10
CA GLY A 10 11.41 2.46 -38.88
C GLY A 10 10.42 1.35 -38.55
N THR A 11 10.37 0.29 -39.40
CA THR A 11 9.50 -0.85 -39.12
C THR A 11 10.00 -1.63 -37.90
N ILE A 12 9.10 -1.97 -36.99
CA ILE A 12 9.44 -2.68 -35.74
C ILE A 12 9.78 -4.15 -36.05
N ALA A 13 10.99 -4.52 -35.68
CA ALA A 13 11.46 -5.91 -35.89
C ALA A 13 10.78 -6.87 -34.94
N GLY A 14 10.37 -8.02 -35.47
CA GLY A 14 9.76 -9.11 -34.73
C GLY A 14 10.58 -10.39 -34.80
N HIS A 15 10.44 -11.25 -33.80
CA HIS A 15 11.09 -12.55 -33.78
C HIS A 15 10.38 -13.52 -34.75
N PRO A 16 11.11 -14.33 -35.51
CA PRO A 16 10.51 -15.28 -36.48
C PRO A 16 9.56 -16.30 -35.85
N ARG A 17 9.73 -16.57 -34.56
CA ARG A 17 8.86 -17.42 -33.73
C ARG A 17 8.52 -16.70 -32.44
N PRO A 18 7.59 -15.72 -32.46
CA PRO A 18 7.24 -14.98 -31.26
C PRO A 18 6.49 -15.88 -30.29
N SER A 19 7.04 -16.07 -29.09
CA SER A 19 6.39 -16.77 -28.00
C SER A 19 7.08 -16.50 -26.68
N GLY A 20 6.36 -16.33 -25.60
CA GLY A 20 6.90 -16.09 -24.27
C GLY A 20 7.93 -14.95 -24.25
N ASN A 21 9.19 -15.28 -23.88
CA ASN A 21 10.29 -14.29 -23.79
C ASN A 21 10.95 -13.93 -25.12
N ARG A 22 10.45 -14.46 -26.25
CA ARG A 22 10.98 -14.17 -27.59
C ARG A 22 10.27 -12.96 -28.18
N VAL A 23 10.44 -11.82 -27.54
CA VAL A 23 9.87 -10.53 -27.94
C VAL A 23 10.99 -9.54 -28.25
N ASN A 24 10.67 -8.49 -28.99
CA ASN A 24 11.59 -7.40 -29.20
C ASN A 24 11.65 -6.53 -27.92
N PRO A 25 12.80 -6.51 -27.19
CA PRO A 25 12.90 -5.73 -25.94
C PRO A 25 12.71 -4.23 -26.16
N TYR A 26 13.17 -3.69 -27.27
CA TYR A 26 12.98 -2.28 -27.62
C TYR A 26 11.50 -1.96 -27.74
N ASN A 27 10.76 -2.77 -28.50
CA ASN A 27 9.32 -2.59 -28.67
C ASN A 27 8.57 -2.68 -27.33
N LEU A 28 9.01 -3.59 -26.44
CA LEU A 28 8.41 -3.74 -25.12
C LEU A 28 8.61 -2.47 -24.26
N LEU A 29 9.77 -1.85 -24.35
CA LEU A 29 10.10 -0.67 -23.55
C LEU A 29 9.51 0.62 -24.13
N MET A 30 9.58 0.79 -25.45
CA MET A 30 9.28 2.08 -26.08
C MET A 30 7.84 2.17 -26.62
N ASN A 31 7.25 1.03 -27.01
CA ASN A 31 6.01 1.02 -27.79
C ASN A 31 4.86 0.26 -27.12
N SER A 32 5.05 -0.31 -25.93
CA SER A 32 3.99 -1.09 -25.26
C SER A 32 2.98 -0.24 -24.48
N GLY A 33 3.22 1.08 -24.39
CA GLY A 33 2.36 2.00 -23.63
C GLY A 33 2.97 2.45 -22.32
N TYR A 34 2.12 2.82 -21.35
CA TYR A 34 2.58 3.34 -20.07
C TYR A 34 1.58 3.05 -18.94
N ALA A 35 2.06 3.12 -17.72
CA ALA A 35 1.24 3.11 -16.52
C ALA A 35 1.48 4.38 -15.71
N LYS A 36 0.39 5.02 -15.27
CA LYS A 36 0.43 6.11 -14.30
C LYS A 36 -0.11 5.61 -12.98
N GLU A 37 0.68 5.78 -11.93
CA GLU A 37 0.32 5.38 -10.57
C GLU A 37 0.21 6.63 -9.69
N TRP A 38 -0.89 6.74 -8.96
CA TRP A 38 -1.06 7.71 -7.89
C TRP A 38 -1.27 6.96 -6.58
N ARG A 39 -0.54 7.38 -5.57
CA ARG A 39 -0.71 6.87 -4.21
C ARG A 39 -1.00 8.03 -3.27
N THR A 40 -2.07 7.88 -2.52
CA THR A 40 -2.47 8.84 -1.49
C THR A 40 -2.48 8.10 -0.17
N SER A 41 -1.75 8.63 0.82
CA SER A 41 -1.75 8.13 2.20
C SER A 41 -2.24 9.26 3.11
N ILE A 42 -3.28 8.97 3.87
CA ILE A 42 -3.84 9.89 4.88
C ILE A 42 -3.63 9.22 6.23
N GLN A 43 -2.97 9.92 7.14
CA GLN A 43 -2.77 9.48 8.51
C GLN A 43 -3.24 10.60 9.43
N SER A 44 -4.15 10.27 10.33
CA SER A 44 -4.67 11.20 11.31
C SER A 44 -4.73 10.59 12.69
N LYS A 45 -4.38 11.38 13.70
CA LYS A 45 -4.40 10.98 15.10
C LYS A 45 -4.96 12.12 15.92
N LEU A 46 -5.93 11.80 16.77
CA LEU A 46 -6.42 12.68 17.82
C LEU A 46 -6.16 12.02 19.17
N GLU A 47 -5.51 12.75 20.06
CA GLU A 47 -5.23 12.31 21.43
C GLU A 47 -5.76 13.33 22.41
N VAL A 48 -6.44 12.87 23.44
CA VAL A 48 -6.97 13.67 24.54
C VAL A 48 -6.39 13.13 25.84
N ASP A 49 -5.82 14.00 26.65
CA ASP A 49 -5.30 13.69 27.99
C ASP A 49 -5.99 14.64 28.97
N GLN A 50 -6.82 14.10 29.85
CA GLN A 50 -7.62 14.85 30.78
C GLN A 50 -7.37 14.42 32.22
N LYS A 51 -6.87 15.33 33.05
CA LYS A 51 -6.81 15.12 34.49
C LYS A 51 -8.22 15.16 35.10
N LEU A 52 -8.55 14.14 35.86
CA LEU A 52 -9.84 13.99 36.52
C LEU A 52 -9.71 14.18 38.04
N ASP A 53 -8.82 15.07 38.47
CA ASP A 53 -8.59 15.40 39.90
C ASP A 53 -9.84 15.92 40.60
N PHE A 54 -10.81 16.42 39.84
CA PHE A 54 -12.11 16.87 40.35
C PHE A 54 -13.00 15.71 40.80
N ILE A 55 -12.78 14.49 40.27
CA ILE A 55 -13.45 13.25 40.73
C ILE A 55 -12.64 12.64 41.86
N THR A 56 -11.36 12.39 41.62
CA THR A 56 -10.42 11.89 42.62
C THR A 56 -9.00 12.28 42.26
N LYS A 57 -8.22 12.73 43.26
CA LYS A 57 -6.83 13.16 43.05
C LYS A 57 -5.99 12.01 42.51
N GLY A 58 -5.24 12.28 41.44
CA GLY A 58 -4.35 11.33 40.78
C GLY A 58 -5.01 10.46 39.72
N LEU A 59 -6.27 10.71 39.38
CA LEU A 59 -6.96 10.05 38.26
C LEU A 59 -6.72 10.83 36.98
N ASN A 60 -6.36 10.13 35.91
CA ASN A 60 -6.18 10.66 34.60
C ASN A 60 -6.87 9.79 33.56
N TRP A 61 -7.56 10.39 32.60
CA TRP A 61 -8.14 9.73 31.45
C TRP A 61 -7.38 10.10 30.18
N LYS A 62 -7.06 9.08 29.36
CA LYS A 62 -6.49 9.25 28.03
C LYS A 62 -7.40 8.60 27.00
N GLY A 63 -7.66 9.32 25.93
CA GLY A 63 -8.38 8.83 24.78
C GLY A 63 -7.56 9.06 23.51
N LEU A 64 -7.54 8.09 22.60
CA LEU A 64 -6.85 8.15 21.35
C LEU A 64 -7.71 7.56 20.23
N ILE A 65 -7.82 8.28 19.13
CA ILE A 65 -8.41 7.80 17.89
C ILE A 65 -7.41 8.04 16.77
N SER A 66 -7.14 7.03 15.94
CA SER A 66 -6.41 7.23 14.70
C SER A 66 -7.16 6.64 13.52
N PHE A 67 -7.02 7.30 12.39
CA PHE A 67 -7.55 6.88 11.10
C PHE A 67 -6.42 6.93 10.07
N ASP A 68 -6.12 5.79 9.47
CA ASP A 68 -5.15 5.68 8.38
C ASP A 68 -5.87 5.15 7.14
N ALA A 69 -5.62 5.77 6.00
CA ALA A 69 -6.13 5.33 4.71
C ALA A 69 -5.02 5.40 3.66
N ASP A 70 -4.78 4.29 2.99
CA ASP A 70 -3.88 4.19 1.85
C ASP A 70 -4.70 3.86 0.60
N MET A 71 -4.62 4.74 -0.39
CA MET A 71 -5.30 4.59 -1.67
C MET A 71 -4.27 4.56 -2.79
N LYS A 72 -4.41 3.59 -3.67
CA LYS A 72 -3.58 3.43 -4.86
C LYS A 72 -4.50 3.37 -6.08
N TYR A 73 -4.18 4.17 -7.07
CA TYR A 73 -4.87 4.20 -8.34
C TYR A 73 -3.84 4.05 -9.46
N ILE A 74 -4.06 3.10 -10.37
CA ILE A 74 -3.19 2.83 -11.51
C ILE A 74 -4.02 2.89 -12.78
N ALA A 75 -3.66 3.80 -13.67
CA ALA A 75 -4.18 3.83 -15.05
C ALA A 75 -3.11 3.24 -15.97
N LYS A 76 -3.35 2.02 -16.45
CA LYS A 76 -2.51 1.34 -17.45
C LYS A 76 -3.09 1.60 -18.83
N ARG A 77 -2.27 2.11 -19.74
CA ARG A 77 -2.60 2.25 -21.14
C ARG A 77 -1.60 1.47 -21.96
N THR A 78 -2.03 0.35 -22.50
CA THR A 78 -1.16 -0.61 -23.19
C THR A 78 -1.59 -0.82 -24.62
N LYS A 79 -0.62 -1.06 -25.48
CA LYS A 79 -0.81 -1.49 -26.85
C LYS A 79 0.22 -2.55 -27.21
N THR A 80 -0.08 -3.30 -28.23
CA THR A 80 0.85 -4.28 -28.81
C THR A 80 1.03 -3.91 -30.28
N PRO A 81 2.07 -3.17 -30.65
CA PRO A 81 2.30 -2.82 -32.05
C PRO A 81 2.56 -4.04 -32.91
N THR A 82 2.15 -3.94 -34.16
CA THR A 82 2.42 -4.97 -35.19
C THR A 82 3.94 -5.07 -35.39
N GLN A 83 4.46 -6.30 -35.51
CA GLN A 83 5.88 -6.55 -35.70
C GLN A 83 6.12 -7.35 -36.98
N TYR A 84 7.24 -7.09 -37.61
CA TYR A 84 7.57 -7.63 -38.92
C TYR A 84 8.93 -8.31 -38.91
N LEU A 85 9.09 -9.35 -39.72
CA LEU A 85 10.37 -9.99 -40.00
C LEU A 85 10.76 -9.66 -41.44
N ALA A 86 11.95 -9.11 -41.63
CA ALA A 86 12.50 -8.95 -42.96
C ALA A 86 12.84 -10.31 -43.57
N THR A 87 12.31 -10.59 -44.74
CA THR A 87 12.48 -11.89 -45.45
C THR A 87 13.41 -11.80 -46.63
N GLY A 88 13.69 -10.58 -47.14
CA GLY A 88 14.56 -10.34 -48.27
C GLY A 88 14.54 -8.88 -48.71
N ARG A 89 15.06 -8.66 -49.92
CA ARG A 89 14.99 -7.37 -50.58
C ARG A 89 14.32 -7.52 -51.95
N ASP A 90 13.61 -6.47 -52.37
CA ASP A 90 13.05 -6.40 -53.67
C ASP A 90 14.12 -6.01 -54.73
N GLU A 91 13.74 -5.96 -56.02
CA GLU A 91 14.63 -5.58 -57.12
C GLU A 91 15.18 -4.17 -57.01
N ASN A 92 14.53 -3.30 -56.25
CA ASN A 92 14.94 -1.92 -56.00
C ASN A 92 15.77 -1.75 -54.71
N GLY A 93 16.08 -2.89 -54.01
CA GLY A 93 16.82 -2.89 -52.77
C GLY A 93 15.98 -2.62 -51.51
N GLY A 94 14.66 -2.42 -51.64
CA GLY A 94 13.73 -2.27 -50.52
C GLY A 94 13.56 -3.52 -49.69
N LEU A 95 13.28 -3.41 -48.38
CA LEU A 95 13.07 -4.54 -47.51
C LEU A 95 11.68 -5.15 -47.74
N GLN A 96 11.62 -6.46 -47.86
CA GLN A 96 10.37 -7.22 -47.89
C GLN A 96 10.08 -7.76 -46.51
N PHE A 97 8.83 -7.63 -46.05
CA PHE A 97 8.43 -7.98 -44.70
C PHE A 97 7.37 -9.06 -44.68
N LYS A 98 7.50 -9.93 -43.67
CA LYS A 98 6.44 -10.82 -43.23
C LYS A 98 5.96 -10.38 -41.86
N LYS A 99 4.65 -10.17 -41.69
CA LYS A 99 4.04 -9.94 -40.39
C LYS A 99 4.21 -11.17 -39.50
N VAL A 100 4.78 -10.99 -38.32
CA VAL A 100 5.01 -12.08 -37.33
C VAL A 100 4.22 -11.89 -36.05
N VAL A 101 3.86 -10.67 -35.70
CA VAL A 101 2.92 -10.34 -34.62
C VAL A 101 1.87 -9.41 -35.21
N GLU A 102 0.64 -9.82 -35.11
CA GLU A 102 -0.49 -8.91 -35.38
C GLU A 102 -0.86 -8.17 -34.11
N GLY A 103 -0.81 -6.85 -34.19
CA GLY A 103 -1.04 -5.98 -33.07
C GLY A 103 -1.99 -4.83 -33.42
N SER A 104 -2.16 -3.94 -32.48
CA SER A 104 -2.94 -2.71 -32.65
C SER A 104 -2.18 -1.55 -32.02
N ASP A 105 -2.16 -0.41 -32.73
CA ASP A 105 -1.60 0.84 -32.23
C ASP A 105 -2.56 1.59 -31.31
N VAL A 106 -3.79 1.10 -31.16
CA VAL A 106 -4.78 1.66 -30.24
C VAL A 106 -4.44 1.27 -28.82
N LEU A 107 -4.35 2.28 -27.94
CA LEU A 107 -4.13 2.08 -26.51
C LEU A 107 -5.40 1.53 -25.83
N THR A 108 -5.26 0.41 -25.18
CA THR A 108 -6.30 -0.16 -24.31
C THR A 108 -6.10 0.35 -22.91
N GLU A 109 -7.14 0.88 -22.28
CA GLU A 109 -7.07 1.39 -20.90
C GLU A 109 -7.56 0.32 -19.92
N LYS A 110 -6.80 0.13 -18.85
CA LYS A 110 -7.18 -0.69 -17.70
C LYS A 110 -6.93 0.13 -16.43
N LEU A 111 -7.99 0.28 -15.62
CA LEU A 111 -7.94 0.96 -14.35
C LEU A 111 -7.87 -0.09 -13.23
N GLU A 112 -6.91 0.11 -12.34
CA GLU A 112 -6.76 -0.70 -11.13
C GLU A 112 -6.76 0.25 -9.93
N ASN A 113 -7.56 -0.07 -8.93
CA ASN A 113 -7.59 0.68 -7.68
C ASN A 113 -7.41 -0.27 -6.51
N SER A 114 -6.85 0.24 -5.43
CA SER A 114 -6.72 -0.47 -4.16
C SER A 114 -6.82 0.54 -3.04
N SER A 115 -7.58 0.20 -2.01
CA SER A 115 -7.68 1.05 -0.82
C SER A 115 -7.65 0.20 0.43
N ASN A 116 -6.84 0.61 1.40
CA ASN A 116 -6.79 0.01 2.71
C ASN A 116 -7.11 1.09 3.74
N LYS A 117 -7.87 0.74 4.75
CA LYS A 117 -8.15 1.65 5.87
C LYS A 117 -7.89 0.95 7.19
N LYS A 118 -7.45 1.73 8.17
CA LYS A 118 -7.25 1.29 9.53
C LYS A 118 -7.86 2.33 10.48
N ILE A 119 -8.64 1.84 11.41
CA ILE A 119 -9.20 2.65 12.49
C ILE A 119 -8.67 2.06 13.79
N TYR A 120 -8.15 2.91 14.66
CA TYR A 120 -7.68 2.53 15.97
C TYR A 120 -8.32 3.45 17.01
N PHE A 121 -8.84 2.83 18.04
CA PHE A 121 -9.38 3.50 19.21
C PHE A 121 -8.73 2.92 20.46
N GLU A 122 -8.34 3.80 21.38
CA GLU A 122 -7.81 3.42 22.68
C GLU A 122 -8.36 4.38 23.74
N THR A 123 -8.70 3.84 24.89
CA THR A 123 -9.04 4.64 26.05
C THR A 123 -8.47 4.00 27.30
N SER A 124 -7.94 4.82 28.21
CA SER A 124 -7.38 4.35 29.47
C SER A 124 -7.68 5.29 30.61
N PHE A 125 -7.89 4.68 31.78
CA PHE A 125 -7.91 5.36 33.05
C PHE A 125 -6.66 4.97 33.81
N ASN A 126 -5.92 5.99 34.26
CA ASN A 126 -4.70 5.84 35.01
C ASN A 126 -4.90 6.51 36.36
N TYR A 127 -4.60 5.79 37.41
CA TYR A 127 -4.67 6.28 38.78
C TYR A 127 -3.30 6.17 39.43
N ASN A 128 -2.83 7.24 40.06
CA ASN A 128 -1.57 7.27 40.78
C ASN A 128 -1.73 8.17 41.99
N ARG A 129 -1.62 7.61 43.20
CA ARG A 129 -1.75 8.38 44.41
C ARG A 129 -0.98 7.75 45.57
N THR A 130 -0.30 8.61 46.33
CA THR A 130 0.33 8.26 47.60
C THR A 130 -0.59 8.66 48.75
N PHE A 131 -0.92 7.70 49.59
CA PHE A 131 -1.73 7.91 50.82
C PHE A 131 -0.82 7.87 52.07
N ALA A 132 -1.11 8.77 53.00
CA ALA A 132 -0.38 8.87 54.28
C ALA A 132 1.13 8.91 54.10
N GLN A 133 1.64 9.39 52.96
CA GLN A 133 3.07 9.46 52.62
C GLN A 133 3.83 8.14 52.64
N LYS A 134 3.11 6.99 52.69
CA LYS A 134 3.68 5.64 52.78
C LYS A 134 3.09 4.63 51.85
N HIS A 135 1.88 4.87 51.35
CA HIS A 135 1.16 3.90 50.55
C HIS A 135 1.04 4.40 49.13
N ASP A 136 1.85 3.88 48.22
CA ASP A 136 1.83 4.21 46.82
C ASP A 136 0.91 3.25 46.06
N VAL A 137 -0.15 3.78 45.48
CA VAL A 137 -1.12 2.98 44.71
C VAL A 137 -1.08 3.49 43.25
N THR A 138 -0.80 2.56 42.34
CA THR A 138 -0.92 2.83 40.91
C THR A 138 -1.88 1.79 40.29
N ALA A 139 -2.81 2.26 39.49
CA ALA A 139 -3.73 1.38 38.75
C ALA A 139 -3.93 1.91 37.34
N MET A 140 -4.11 1.02 36.39
CA MET A 140 -4.42 1.34 35.01
C MET A 140 -5.44 0.33 34.48
N VAL A 141 -6.43 0.85 33.76
CA VAL A 141 -7.33 0.05 32.93
C VAL A 141 -7.29 0.66 31.54
N LEU A 142 -7.04 -0.17 30.55
CA LEU A 142 -6.96 0.23 29.16
C LEU A 142 -7.85 -0.66 28.31
N TYR A 143 -8.63 -0.06 27.43
CA TYR A 143 -9.37 -0.73 26.37
C TYR A 143 -8.88 -0.25 25.03
N MET A 144 -8.67 -1.16 24.08
CA MET A 144 -8.32 -0.84 22.72
C MET A 144 -9.17 -1.60 21.71
N GLN A 145 -9.41 -0.96 20.57
CA GLN A 145 -10.07 -1.57 19.42
C GLN A 145 -9.33 -1.15 18.14
N LYS A 146 -9.04 -2.12 17.30
CA LYS A 146 -8.44 -1.91 15.98
C LYS A 146 -9.28 -2.58 14.92
N GLU A 147 -9.60 -1.84 13.87
CA GLU A 147 -10.20 -2.35 12.66
C GLU A 147 -9.27 -2.12 11.49
N THR A 148 -9.03 -3.15 10.68
CA THR A 148 -8.25 -3.06 9.45
C THR A 148 -9.06 -3.67 8.31
N GLN A 149 -9.31 -2.88 7.28
CA GLN A 149 -9.97 -3.33 6.07
C GLN A 149 -9.01 -3.26 4.89
N TYR A 150 -8.83 -4.39 4.23
CA TYR A 150 -8.08 -4.50 2.99
C TYR A 150 -9.02 -4.48 1.80
N HIS A 151 -8.57 -3.92 0.69
CA HIS A 151 -9.36 -3.74 -0.53
C HIS A 151 -10.12 -5.00 -0.99
N ASN A 152 -9.48 -6.17 -0.90
CA ASN A 152 -10.03 -7.42 -1.41
C ASN A 152 -10.81 -8.24 -0.36
N ASN A 153 -10.93 -7.73 0.87
CA ASN A 153 -11.62 -8.44 1.93
C ASN A 153 -13.05 -7.91 2.10
N ALA A 154 -14.02 -8.82 2.05
CA ALA A 154 -15.43 -8.48 2.27
C ALA A 154 -15.69 -8.03 3.72
N LEU A 155 -14.94 -8.56 4.68
CA LEU A 155 -15.07 -8.24 6.10
C LEU A 155 -13.79 -7.61 6.65
N PRO A 156 -13.92 -6.60 7.52
CA PRO A 156 -12.77 -6.02 8.21
C PRO A 156 -12.21 -6.98 9.26
N TYR A 157 -10.91 -6.94 9.43
CA TYR A 157 -10.23 -7.63 10.52
C TYR A 157 -10.27 -6.77 11.78
N ARG A 158 -10.86 -7.30 12.86
CA ARG A 158 -11.04 -6.59 14.12
C ARG A 158 -10.24 -7.24 15.24
N LYS A 159 -9.60 -6.40 16.04
CA LYS A 159 -8.94 -6.78 17.29
C LYS A 159 -9.48 -5.90 18.42
N GLN A 160 -9.71 -6.51 19.56
CA GLN A 160 -10.07 -5.84 20.80
C GLN A 160 -9.17 -6.33 21.92
N GLY A 161 -8.87 -5.48 22.86
CA GLY A 161 -8.05 -5.81 24.00
C GLY A 161 -8.47 -5.03 25.23
N LEU A 162 -8.45 -5.69 26.37
CA LEU A 162 -8.60 -5.09 27.69
C LEU A 162 -7.37 -5.42 28.53
N VAL A 163 -6.77 -4.41 29.14
CA VAL A 163 -5.60 -4.56 30.00
C VAL A 163 -5.89 -3.91 31.33
N GLY A 164 -5.61 -4.60 32.41
CA GLY A 164 -5.63 -4.08 33.77
C GLY A 164 -4.26 -4.27 34.44
N ARG A 165 -3.79 -3.26 35.14
CA ARG A 165 -2.60 -3.33 35.99
C ARG A 165 -2.84 -2.58 37.28
N ALA A 166 -2.44 -3.16 38.40
CA ALA A 166 -2.39 -2.47 39.67
C ALA A 166 -1.06 -2.77 40.36
N THR A 167 -0.50 -1.78 41.03
CA THR A 167 0.69 -1.94 41.86
C THR A 167 0.49 -1.22 43.19
N TYR A 168 1.05 -1.78 44.23
CA TYR A 168 1.04 -1.19 45.54
C TYR A 168 2.45 -1.18 46.12
N GLY A 169 2.86 -0.04 46.66
CA GLY A 169 4.11 0.11 47.38
C GLY A 169 3.90 0.61 48.77
N TYR A 170 4.72 0.15 49.72
CA TYR A 170 4.71 0.62 51.09
C TYR A 170 6.08 1.13 51.50
N ASP A 171 6.13 2.41 51.93
CA ASP A 171 7.31 3.10 52.47
C ASP A 171 8.57 3.01 51.58
N GLY A 172 8.36 2.85 50.25
CA GLY A 172 9.44 2.64 49.27
C GLY A 172 10.22 1.33 49.45
N ARG A 173 9.77 0.41 50.29
CA ARG A 173 10.48 -0.83 50.63
C ARG A 173 9.81 -2.11 50.13
N TYR A 174 8.49 -2.12 50.04
CA TYR A 174 7.72 -3.30 49.62
C TYR A 174 6.88 -2.95 48.38
N PHE A 175 6.91 -3.82 47.38
CA PHE A 175 6.18 -3.62 46.12
C PHE A 175 5.46 -4.94 45.74
N ILE A 176 4.25 -4.83 45.29
CA ILE A 176 3.46 -5.90 44.71
C ILE A 176 2.91 -5.47 43.38
#